data_18feac6fbe6243b7db212102bfbff9b2
#
_entry.id   18feac6fbe6243b7db212102bfbff9b2
#
_cell.length_a   1.000
_cell.length_b   1.000
_cell.length_c   1.000
_cell.angle_alpha   90.00
_cell.angle_beta   90.00
_cell.angle_gamma   90.00
#
_symmetry.space_group_name_H-M   'P 1'
#
loop_
_entity.id
_entity.type
_entity.pdbx_description
1 polymer ?
#
loop_
_entity_poly.entity_id
_entity_poly.type
_entity_poly.pdbx_seq_one_letter_code
_entity_poly.pdbx_strand_id
1 'polypeptide(L)'
;MNVKKLIQRMMMLAPLALAAQTSNVVLPQDKGPDKIDVGAYPAPQQAAYKVFSSKCSKCHTIARPINTMMKRDEWERYVKRMMHKPNSGISDAQGKQIFDFLVFDETERKDKNPKAFFPFLSDEEIEKLKKQ
;
A
#
# COMPACT_ATOMS: atom_id res chain seq x y z
N MET A 1 9.93 -61.48 -9.37
CA MET A 1 9.45 -60.20 -8.87
C MET A 1 9.34 -59.25 -10.05
N ASN A 2 8.16 -58.77 -10.36
CA ASN A 2 7.86 -58.15 -11.65
C ASN A 2 8.27 -56.65 -11.61
N VAL A 3 9.35 -56.29 -12.33
CA VAL A 3 9.94 -54.96 -12.40
C VAL A 3 8.89 -53.86 -12.80
N LYS A 4 7.85 -54.23 -13.52
CA LYS A 4 6.76 -53.33 -13.92
C LYS A 4 5.92 -52.83 -12.75
N LYS A 5 5.82 -53.53 -11.63
CA LYS A 5 5.07 -53.10 -10.43
C LYS A 5 5.88 -52.15 -9.54
N LEU A 6 7.19 -52.08 -9.70
CA LEU A 6 8.04 -51.18 -8.91
C LEU A 6 8.03 -49.74 -9.45
N ILE A 7 7.89 -49.63 -10.79
CA ILE A 7 7.88 -48.31 -11.47
C ILE A 7 6.59 -47.55 -11.21
N GLN A 8 5.48 -48.27 -10.99
CA GLN A 8 4.16 -47.64 -10.80
C GLN A 8 3.94 -47.04 -9.39
N ARG A 9 4.83 -47.32 -8.43
CA ARG A 9 4.74 -46.75 -7.06
C ARG A 9 5.59 -45.49 -6.84
N MET A 10 6.36 -45.08 -7.84
CA MET A 10 7.31 -43.96 -7.70
C MET A 10 6.82 -42.65 -8.31
N MET A 11 5.55 -42.57 -8.66
CA MET A 11 5.02 -41.45 -9.44
C MET A 11 3.82 -40.73 -8.76
N MET A 12 3.88 -40.59 -7.43
CA MET A 12 2.92 -39.74 -6.69
C MET A 12 3.65 -38.92 -5.61
N LEU A 13 4.70 -38.21 -5.99
CA LEU A 13 5.13 -37.04 -5.26
C LEU A 13 4.47 -35.84 -5.93
N ALA A 14 3.24 -35.57 -5.51
CA ALA A 14 2.60 -34.30 -5.83
C ALA A 14 3.47 -33.16 -5.29
N PRO A 15 3.80 -32.15 -6.08
CA PRO A 15 4.47 -30.98 -5.56
C PRO A 15 3.56 -30.33 -4.53
N LEU A 16 3.99 -30.30 -3.28
CA LEU A 16 3.38 -29.48 -2.25
C LEU A 16 3.56 -28.04 -2.70
N ALA A 17 2.55 -27.49 -3.37
CA ALA A 17 2.50 -26.08 -3.68
C ALA A 17 2.48 -25.34 -2.33
N LEU A 18 3.62 -24.81 -1.94
CA LEU A 18 3.76 -23.90 -0.82
C LEU A 18 3.04 -22.63 -1.24
N ALA A 19 1.72 -22.58 -1.00
CA ALA A 19 0.96 -21.36 -1.11
C ALA A 19 1.58 -20.37 -0.13
N ALA A 20 2.30 -19.37 -0.66
CA ALA A 20 2.78 -18.25 0.12
C ALA A 20 1.53 -17.59 0.73
N GLN A 21 1.26 -17.89 1.99
CA GLN A 21 0.26 -17.19 2.76
C GLN A 21 0.79 -15.77 2.94
N THR A 22 0.28 -14.85 2.14
CA THR A 22 0.41 -13.43 2.43
C THR A 22 -0.37 -13.19 3.71
N SER A 23 0.33 -13.22 4.83
CA SER A 23 -0.24 -12.80 6.10
C SER A 23 -0.73 -11.36 5.93
N ASN A 24 -2.03 -11.15 5.95
CA ASN A 24 -2.65 -9.84 5.98
C ASN A 24 -2.37 -9.22 7.36
N VAL A 25 -1.15 -8.70 7.52
CA VAL A 25 -0.80 -7.96 8.73
C VAL A 25 -1.61 -6.67 8.72
N VAL A 26 -2.52 -6.54 9.67
CA VAL A 26 -3.28 -5.31 9.90
C VAL A 26 -2.37 -4.34 10.66
N LEU A 27 -2.02 -3.24 10.00
CA LEU A 27 -1.23 -2.17 10.61
C LEU A 27 -2.15 -1.14 11.29
N PRO A 28 -1.64 -0.34 12.25
CA PRO A 28 -2.42 0.74 12.86
C PRO A 28 -3.08 1.67 11.82
N GLN A 29 -2.38 1.98 10.73
CA GLN A 29 -2.84 2.83 9.64
C GLN A 29 -4.07 2.27 8.92
N ASP A 30 -4.24 0.95 8.90
CA ASP A 30 -5.39 0.29 8.24
C ASP A 30 -6.71 0.51 9.00
N LYS A 31 -6.64 0.97 10.27
CA LYS A 31 -7.81 1.28 11.11
C LYS A 31 -8.43 2.64 10.77
N GLY A 32 -7.73 3.49 10.05
CA GLY A 32 -8.15 4.84 9.73
C GLY A 32 -9.09 4.92 8.52
N PRO A 33 -9.53 6.14 8.20
CA PRO A 33 -10.36 6.37 7.03
C PRO A 33 -9.63 5.95 5.74
N ASP A 34 -10.42 5.46 4.79
CA ASP A 34 -9.95 5.06 3.46
C ASP A 34 -10.25 6.10 2.38
N LYS A 35 -10.60 7.32 2.79
CA LYS A 35 -10.89 8.46 1.92
C LYS A 35 -10.38 9.75 2.53
N ILE A 36 -10.08 10.72 1.65
CA ILE A 36 -9.70 12.08 2.02
C ILE A 36 -10.67 13.04 1.35
N ASP A 37 -11.11 14.06 2.09
CA ASP A 37 -11.73 15.21 1.47
C ASP A 37 -10.65 16.11 0.89
N VAL A 38 -10.60 16.18 -0.43
CA VAL A 38 -9.65 17.00 -1.20
C VAL A 38 -10.30 18.24 -1.79
N GLY A 39 -11.51 18.59 -1.38
CA GLY A 39 -12.24 19.73 -1.93
C GLY A 39 -11.51 21.06 -1.80
N ALA A 40 -10.73 21.23 -0.74
CA ALA A 40 -9.90 22.42 -0.50
C ALA A 40 -8.53 22.39 -1.20
N TYR A 41 -8.15 21.26 -1.84
CA TYR A 41 -6.86 21.14 -2.51
C TYR A 41 -6.87 21.83 -3.88
N PRO A 42 -5.72 22.28 -4.38
CA PRO A 42 -5.62 22.77 -5.75
C PRO A 42 -6.11 21.74 -6.79
N ALA A 43 -6.72 22.20 -7.86
CA ALA A 43 -7.30 21.34 -8.89
C ALA A 43 -6.33 20.24 -9.41
N PRO A 44 -5.03 20.50 -9.65
CA PRO A 44 -4.08 19.44 -10.02
C PRO A 44 -3.96 18.34 -8.96
N GLN A 45 -4.03 18.68 -7.68
CA GLN A 45 -3.95 17.71 -6.59
C GLN A 45 -5.26 16.92 -6.44
N GLN A 46 -6.40 17.53 -6.68
CA GLN A 46 -7.67 16.81 -6.76
C GLN A 46 -7.67 15.77 -7.90
N ALA A 47 -7.13 16.14 -9.07
CA ALA A 47 -6.97 15.22 -10.19
C ALA A 47 -6.00 14.08 -9.86
N ALA A 48 -4.88 14.38 -9.22
CA ALA A 48 -3.89 13.41 -8.78
C ALA A 48 -4.47 12.44 -7.72
N TYR A 49 -5.29 12.93 -6.79
CA TYR A 49 -6.02 12.08 -5.84
C TYR A 49 -6.93 11.06 -6.53
N LYS A 50 -7.63 11.44 -7.61
CA LYS A 50 -8.47 10.51 -8.38
C LYS A 50 -7.63 9.39 -9.00
N VAL A 51 -6.46 9.72 -9.54
CA VAL A 51 -5.51 8.70 -10.06
C VAL A 51 -5.03 7.80 -8.93
N PHE A 52 -4.56 8.37 -7.83
CA PHE A 52 -4.11 7.63 -6.65
C PHE A 52 -5.19 6.68 -6.12
N SER A 53 -6.39 7.19 -5.82
CA SER A 53 -7.47 6.38 -5.25
C SER A 53 -7.89 5.25 -6.19
N SER A 54 -8.01 5.52 -7.50
CA SER A 54 -8.40 4.55 -8.52
C SER A 54 -7.36 3.45 -8.71
N LYS A 55 -6.07 3.79 -8.68
CA LYS A 55 -4.98 2.82 -8.94
C LYS A 55 -4.61 2.03 -7.68
N CYS A 56 -4.53 2.67 -6.54
CA CYS A 56 -4.09 2.04 -5.30
C CYS A 56 -5.19 1.20 -4.62
N SER A 57 -6.46 1.46 -4.88
CA SER A 57 -7.57 0.68 -4.32
C SER A 57 -7.83 -0.68 -4.99
N LYS A 58 -7.10 -1.00 -6.06
CA LYS A 58 -7.31 -2.26 -6.80
C LYS A 58 -6.98 -3.53 -6.00
N CYS A 59 -6.01 -3.47 -5.11
CA CYS A 59 -5.52 -4.63 -4.37
C CYS A 59 -5.93 -4.60 -2.89
N HIS A 60 -6.07 -3.42 -2.30
CA HIS A 60 -6.49 -3.20 -0.92
C HIS A 60 -7.01 -1.77 -0.76
N THR A 61 -7.58 -1.44 0.39
CA THR A 61 -8.01 -0.05 0.67
C THR A 61 -6.81 0.90 0.68
N ILE A 62 -7.06 2.17 0.38
CA ILE A 62 -6.02 3.21 0.45
C ILE A 62 -5.81 3.76 1.87
N ALA A 63 -6.44 3.16 2.87
CA ALA A 63 -6.27 3.55 4.28
C ALA A 63 -4.78 3.59 4.68
N ARG A 64 -4.02 2.57 4.31
CA ARG A 64 -2.60 2.48 4.68
C ARG A 64 -1.76 3.68 4.19
N PRO A 65 -1.70 4.01 2.90
CA PRO A 65 -0.91 5.16 2.46
C PRO A 65 -1.46 6.50 2.95
N ILE A 66 -2.77 6.70 3.03
CA ILE A 66 -3.32 7.98 3.49
C ILE A 66 -3.17 8.19 5.00
N ASN A 67 -2.98 7.13 5.77
CA ASN A 67 -2.80 7.18 7.23
C ASN A 67 -1.35 6.88 7.66
N THR A 68 -0.40 6.90 6.74
CA THR A 68 1.04 6.74 7.02
C THR A 68 1.75 8.06 6.84
N MET A 69 2.66 8.41 7.78
CA MET A 69 3.59 9.51 7.62
C MET A 69 4.88 8.99 7.02
N MET A 70 5.31 9.61 5.93
CA MET A 70 6.57 9.27 5.25
C MET A 70 7.24 10.54 4.75
N LYS A 71 8.57 10.53 4.70
CA LYS A 71 9.35 11.57 4.03
C LYS A 71 9.31 11.39 2.52
N ARG A 72 9.72 12.42 1.79
CA ARG A 72 9.68 12.43 0.32
C ARG A 72 10.36 11.22 -0.33
N ASP A 73 11.55 10.86 0.14
CA ASP A 73 12.33 9.73 -0.38
C ASP A 73 11.67 8.37 -0.05
N GLU A 74 10.97 8.27 1.05
CA GLU A 74 10.20 7.08 1.43
C GLU A 74 8.97 6.93 0.55
N TRP A 75 8.27 8.04 0.23
CA TRP A 75 7.16 8.03 -0.73
C TRP A 75 7.63 7.62 -2.13
N GLU A 76 8.81 8.08 -2.56
CA GLU A 76 9.37 7.65 -3.85
C GLU A 76 9.59 6.15 -3.90
N ARG A 77 10.22 5.58 -2.87
CA ARG A 77 10.42 4.12 -2.78
C ARG A 77 9.09 3.37 -2.70
N TYR A 78 8.12 3.89 -1.96
CA TYR A 78 6.80 3.30 -1.82
C TYR A 78 6.08 3.23 -3.18
N VAL A 79 5.99 4.34 -3.89
CA VAL A 79 5.30 4.40 -5.20
C VAL A 79 6.00 3.49 -6.21
N LYS A 80 7.32 3.54 -6.33
CA LYS A 80 8.10 2.64 -7.20
C LYS A 80 7.78 1.17 -6.91
N ARG A 81 7.77 0.77 -5.63
CA ARG A 81 7.42 -0.59 -5.23
C ARG A 81 6.00 -0.98 -5.65
N MET A 82 5.02 -0.08 -5.52
CA MET A 82 3.63 -0.34 -5.95
C MET A 82 3.51 -0.44 -7.47
N MET A 83 4.22 0.39 -8.23
CA MET A 83 4.27 0.32 -9.71
C MET A 83 4.77 -1.04 -10.20
N HIS A 84 5.76 -1.64 -9.51
CA HIS A 84 6.34 -2.92 -9.90
C HIS A 84 5.56 -4.15 -9.40
N LYS A 85 4.44 -3.96 -8.70
CA LYS A 85 3.57 -5.09 -8.33
C LYS A 85 2.92 -5.71 -9.57
N PRO A 86 2.79 -7.05 -9.63
CA PRO A 86 2.03 -7.70 -10.72
C PRO A 86 0.64 -7.08 -10.86
N ASN A 87 0.23 -6.79 -12.09
CA ASN A 87 -1.08 -6.22 -12.43
C ASN A 87 -1.37 -4.82 -11.84
N SER A 88 -0.36 -4.07 -11.40
CA SER A 88 -0.56 -2.71 -10.88
C SER A 88 -1.20 -1.79 -11.92
N GLY A 89 -0.78 -1.90 -13.18
CA GLY A 89 -1.27 -1.08 -14.28
C GLY A 89 -1.05 0.42 -14.06
N ILE A 90 0.03 0.78 -13.34
CA ILE A 90 0.42 2.17 -13.07
C ILE A 90 1.53 2.54 -14.06
N SER A 91 1.26 3.51 -14.95
CA SER A 91 2.29 4.05 -15.84
C SER A 91 3.23 5.01 -15.11
N ASP A 92 4.38 5.32 -15.70
CA ASP A 92 5.34 6.28 -15.11
C ASP A 92 4.70 7.65 -14.85
N ALA A 93 3.88 8.16 -15.78
CA ALA A 93 3.17 9.40 -15.61
C ALA A 93 2.18 9.36 -14.43
N GLN A 94 1.46 8.25 -14.28
CA GLN A 94 0.55 8.04 -13.14
C GLN A 94 1.32 7.85 -11.84
N GLY A 95 2.43 7.15 -11.85
CA GLY A 95 3.33 7.02 -10.70
C GLY A 95 3.83 8.37 -10.21
N LYS A 96 4.22 9.25 -11.13
CA LYS A 96 4.60 10.62 -10.81
C LYS A 96 3.44 11.41 -10.19
N GLN A 97 2.25 11.35 -10.75
CA GLN A 97 1.07 12.03 -10.19
C GLN A 97 0.74 11.52 -8.78
N ILE A 98 0.79 10.22 -8.56
CA ILE A 98 0.56 9.60 -7.24
C ILE A 98 1.61 10.08 -6.24
N PHE A 99 2.88 10.09 -6.63
CA PHE A 99 3.98 10.56 -5.79
C PHE A 99 3.81 12.05 -5.42
N ASP A 100 3.54 12.91 -6.40
CA ASP A 100 3.34 14.35 -6.18
C ASP A 100 2.16 14.60 -5.23
N PHE A 101 1.08 13.83 -5.37
CA PHE A 101 -0.07 13.91 -4.46
C PHE A 101 0.30 13.48 -3.03
N LEU A 102 0.98 12.33 -2.85
CA LEU A 102 1.33 11.82 -1.53
C LEU A 102 2.27 12.76 -0.77
N VAL A 103 3.24 13.36 -1.47
CA VAL A 103 4.14 14.36 -0.89
C VAL A 103 3.38 15.64 -0.52
N PHE A 104 2.46 16.09 -1.36
CA PHE A 104 1.62 17.25 -1.09
C PHE A 104 0.72 17.01 0.14
N ASP A 105 0.02 15.88 0.17
CA ASP A 105 -0.87 15.49 1.28
C ASP A 105 -0.11 15.34 2.61
N GLU A 106 1.12 14.85 2.58
CA GLU A 106 1.99 14.78 3.75
C GLU A 106 2.18 16.16 4.36
N THR A 107 2.60 17.12 3.54
CA THR A 107 2.89 18.48 4.00
C THR A 107 1.62 19.24 4.43
N GLU A 108 0.56 19.17 3.62
CA GLU A 108 -0.64 19.99 3.84
C GLU A 108 -1.55 19.47 4.94
N ARG A 109 -1.66 18.16 5.09
CA ARG A 109 -2.63 17.56 6.01
C ARG A 109 -1.97 16.92 7.22
N LYS A 110 -0.91 16.14 7.03
CA LYS A 110 -0.36 15.29 8.07
C LYS A 110 0.64 16.03 8.97
N ASP A 111 1.61 16.75 8.38
CA ASP A 111 2.62 17.47 9.13
C ASP A 111 2.04 18.63 9.96
N LYS A 112 0.99 19.29 9.44
CA LYS A 112 0.36 20.42 10.11
C LYS A 112 -0.42 20.04 11.36
N ASN A 113 -1.06 18.88 11.38
CA ASN A 113 -1.83 18.44 12.54
C ASN A 113 -1.91 16.91 12.67
N PRO A 114 -0.82 16.25 13.08
CA PRO A 114 -0.75 14.79 13.13
C PRO A 114 -1.79 14.17 14.08
N LYS A 115 -2.12 14.83 15.19
CA LYS A 115 -3.10 14.31 16.14
C LYS A 115 -4.53 14.34 15.60
N ALA A 116 -4.90 15.43 14.93
CA ALA A 116 -6.21 15.51 14.28
C ALA A 116 -6.30 14.54 13.09
N PHE A 117 -5.16 14.26 12.46
CA PHE A 117 -5.08 13.35 11.35
C PHE A 117 -5.22 11.87 11.77
N PHE A 118 -4.71 11.50 12.94
CA PHE A 118 -4.77 10.14 13.48
C PHE A 118 -5.65 10.04 14.75
N PRO A 119 -6.93 10.45 14.72
CA PRO A 119 -7.77 10.44 15.90
C PRO A 119 -8.07 9.02 16.44
N PHE A 120 -7.85 7.99 15.61
CA PHE A 120 -8.04 6.58 15.91
C PHE A 120 -6.78 5.90 16.48
N LEU A 121 -5.64 6.62 16.50
CA LEU A 121 -4.39 6.13 17.06
C LEU A 121 -4.15 6.76 18.44
N SER A 122 -3.53 6.00 19.33
CA SER A 122 -3.01 6.52 20.59
C SER A 122 -1.80 7.45 20.37
N ASP A 123 -1.48 8.29 21.33
CA ASP A 123 -0.32 9.18 21.27
C ASP A 123 0.98 8.36 21.09
N GLU A 124 1.08 7.19 21.71
CA GLU A 124 2.23 6.30 21.57
C GLU A 124 2.36 5.74 20.14
N GLU A 125 1.24 5.35 19.51
CA GLU A 125 1.23 4.89 18.12
C GLU A 125 1.63 6.01 17.16
N ILE A 126 1.16 7.25 17.37
CA ILE A 126 1.54 8.43 16.59
C ILE A 126 3.05 8.68 16.70
N GLU A 127 3.62 8.65 17.90
CA GLU A 127 5.05 8.86 18.09
C GLU A 127 5.92 7.76 17.44
N LYS A 128 5.42 6.52 17.39
CA LYS A 128 6.08 5.44 16.65
C LYS A 128 6.08 5.69 15.13
N LEU A 129 4.98 6.21 14.59
CA LEU A 129 4.89 6.53 13.15
C LEU A 129 5.85 7.65 12.74
N LYS A 130 6.05 8.67 13.58
CA LYS A 130 6.98 9.77 13.32
C LYS A 130 8.46 9.35 13.30
N LYS A 131 8.79 8.22 13.92
CA LYS A 131 10.17 7.71 14.05
C LYS A 131 10.56 6.72 12.94
N GLN A 132 9.61 6.33 12.10
CA GLN A 132 9.86 5.46 10.95
C GLN A 132 10.33 6.29 9.76
#